data_e238ad3bd884f9e30db0b0ffb8e1470c
#
_entry.id   e238ad3bd884f9e30db0b0ffb8e1470c
#
_cell.length_a   1.000
_cell.length_b   1.000
_cell.length_c   1.000
_cell.angle_alpha   90.00
_cell.angle_beta   90.00
_cell.angle_gamma   90.00
#
_symmetry.space_group_name_H-M   'P 1'
#
loop_
_entity.id
_entity.type
_entity.pdbx_description
1 polymer ?
#
loop_
_entity_poly.entity_id
_entity_poly.type
_entity_poly.pdbx_seq_one_letter_code
_entity_poly.pdbx_strand_id
1 'polypeptide(L)'
;MAIFGNLNHMSLGDLLPLLSVQDGALEVFNLENHPRVTLYFRGGLLQCLFVAGRPADSLVARSIVTLLMGSTRGSFEFVPGAPERHCPHLLDWPLDRLLITVVSVQDEMQELERRLPHPDTIFRMIRDEMPEDRRLADFWKRAQERLDAGASAQELASRMGMPLEHAQYYLFKLRQAGLVMPVRARAQRRSMGSSVAARLIDSLKQRFFGGRQAWNH
;
A
#
# COMPACT_ATOMS: atom_id res chain seq x y z
N MET A 1 -13.00 -32.51 3.42
CA MET A 1 -12.24 -32.36 4.68
C MET A 1 -11.42 -31.09 4.58
N ALA A 2 -11.53 -30.18 5.55
CA ALA A 2 -10.77 -28.94 5.53
C ALA A 2 -9.30 -29.20 5.91
N ILE A 3 -8.37 -28.40 5.35
CA ILE A 3 -6.93 -28.44 5.64
C ILE A 3 -6.59 -27.18 6.42
N PHE A 4 -6.01 -27.33 7.61
CA PHE A 4 -5.60 -26.21 8.48
C PHE A 4 -4.10 -26.18 8.62
N GLY A 5 -3.56 -24.98 8.76
CA GLY A 5 -2.13 -24.80 9.01
C GLY A 5 -1.76 -23.39 9.43
N ASN A 6 -0.45 -23.20 9.55
CA ASN A 6 0.15 -21.91 9.89
C ASN A 6 1.22 -21.58 8.86
N LEU A 7 1.27 -20.31 8.42
CA LEU A 7 2.23 -19.83 7.43
C LEU A 7 3.70 -19.92 7.92
N ASN A 8 3.91 -20.02 9.22
CA ASN A 8 5.24 -20.24 9.79
C ASN A 8 5.83 -21.64 9.47
N HIS A 9 4.95 -22.62 9.24
CA HIS A 9 5.36 -23.99 8.94
C HIS A 9 5.23 -24.35 7.46
N MET A 10 4.34 -23.69 6.76
CA MET A 10 4.08 -23.90 5.33
C MET A 10 3.79 -22.53 4.69
N SER A 11 4.72 -22.03 3.90
CA SER A 11 4.54 -20.75 3.19
C SER A 11 3.38 -20.84 2.18
N LEU A 12 2.82 -19.69 1.80
CA LEU A 12 1.82 -19.68 0.71
C LEU A 12 2.42 -20.22 -0.60
N GLY A 13 3.72 -20.01 -0.83
CA GLY A 13 4.42 -20.53 -2.00
C GLY A 13 4.46 -22.06 -2.06
N ASP A 14 4.55 -22.74 -0.91
CA ASP A 14 4.49 -24.20 -0.82
C ASP A 14 3.06 -24.71 -0.90
N LEU A 15 2.11 -23.94 -0.40
CA LEU A 15 0.70 -24.30 -0.35
C LEU A 15 0.01 -24.21 -1.71
N LEU A 16 0.24 -23.14 -2.47
CA LEU A 16 -0.44 -22.90 -3.75
C LEU A 16 -0.24 -24.03 -4.79
N PRO A 17 0.95 -24.61 -4.97
CA PRO A 17 1.10 -25.78 -5.87
C PRO A 17 0.27 -26.98 -5.45
N LEU A 18 0.11 -27.23 -4.15
CA LEU A 18 -0.72 -28.32 -3.63
C LEU A 18 -2.21 -28.09 -3.89
N LEU A 19 -2.63 -26.82 -3.93
CA LEU A 19 -4.02 -26.42 -4.19
C LEU A 19 -4.33 -26.27 -5.69
N SER A 20 -3.31 -26.28 -6.55
CA SER A 20 -3.50 -26.07 -8.00
C SER A 20 -4.39 -27.11 -8.69
N VAL A 21 -4.52 -28.29 -8.10
CA VAL A 21 -5.36 -29.39 -8.60
C VAL A 21 -6.71 -29.49 -7.88
N GLN A 22 -7.01 -28.59 -6.96
CA GLN A 22 -8.22 -28.64 -6.14
C GLN A 22 -9.04 -27.36 -6.30
N ASP A 23 -10.35 -27.53 -6.47
CA ASP A 23 -11.30 -26.42 -6.38
C ASP A 23 -11.66 -26.18 -4.93
N GLY A 24 -11.76 -24.90 -4.52
CA GLY A 24 -12.12 -24.58 -3.15
C GLY A 24 -11.76 -23.14 -2.75
N ALA A 25 -11.85 -22.89 -1.46
CA ALA A 25 -11.52 -21.60 -0.87
C ALA A 25 -10.39 -21.73 0.16
N LEU A 26 -9.36 -20.88 0.02
CA LEU A 26 -8.31 -20.71 1.00
C LEU A 26 -8.59 -19.42 1.77
N GLU A 27 -8.83 -19.53 3.07
CA GLU A 27 -8.87 -18.39 3.98
C GLU A 27 -7.52 -18.25 4.66
N VAL A 28 -6.98 -17.02 4.66
CA VAL A 28 -5.78 -16.64 5.41
C VAL A 28 -6.17 -15.58 6.42
N PHE A 29 -5.83 -15.80 7.69
CA PHE A 29 -6.23 -14.96 8.80
C PHE A 29 -5.15 -14.89 9.88
N ASN A 30 -5.34 -14.06 10.91
CA ASN A 30 -4.32 -13.77 11.92
C ASN A 30 -3.01 -13.23 11.33
N LEU A 31 -3.12 -12.51 10.22
CA LEU A 31 -2.00 -11.79 9.60
C LEU A 31 -1.66 -10.55 10.43
N GLU A 32 -0.37 -10.26 10.58
CA GLU A 32 0.08 -9.06 11.27
C GLU A 32 -0.33 -7.81 10.48
N ASN A 33 -1.15 -6.94 11.11
CA ASN A 33 -1.67 -5.69 10.54
C ASN A 33 -2.49 -5.82 9.24
N HIS A 34 -2.94 -7.01 8.90
CA HIS A 34 -3.73 -7.23 7.69
C HIS A 34 -5.06 -7.95 8.01
N PRO A 35 -6.13 -7.60 7.31
CA PRO A 35 -7.41 -8.28 7.47
C PRO A 35 -7.36 -9.69 6.88
N ARG A 36 -8.40 -10.47 7.19
CA ARG A 36 -8.64 -11.79 6.58
C ARG A 36 -8.71 -11.68 5.06
N VAL A 37 -8.07 -12.63 4.39
CA VAL A 37 -8.06 -12.76 2.92
C VAL A 37 -8.66 -14.12 2.55
N THR A 38 -9.54 -14.14 1.55
CA THR A 38 -10.12 -15.38 1.00
C THR A 38 -9.80 -15.47 -0.49
N LEU A 39 -9.18 -16.56 -0.90
CA LEU A 39 -8.83 -16.87 -2.28
C LEU A 39 -9.69 -18.05 -2.76
N TYR A 40 -10.35 -17.90 -3.90
CA TYR A 40 -11.13 -18.96 -4.53
C TYR A 40 -10.39 -19.52 -5.73
N PHE A 41 -10.24 -20.85 -5.73
CA PHE A 41 -9.54 -21.61 -6.77
C PHE A 41 -10.51 -22.48 -7.53
N ARG A 42 -10.34 -22.55 -8.86
CA ARG A 42 -11.08 -23.43 -9.73
C ARG A 42 -10.26 -23.79 -10.96
N GLY A 43 -10.12 -25.09 -11.25
CA GLY A 43 -9.40 -25.58 -12.43
C GLY A 43 -7.96 -25.11 -12.53
N GLY A 44 -7.23 -24.98 -11.42
CA GLY A 44 -5.85 -24.47 -11.39
C GLY A 44 -5.71 -22.95 -11.56
N LEU A 45 -6.83 -22.22 -11.51
CA LEU A 45 -6.85 -20.77 -11.62
C LEU A 45 -7.23 -20.13 -10.28
N LEU A 46 -6.60 -19.01 -9.94
CA LEU A 46 -7.14 -18.08 -8.94
C LEU A 46 -8.26 -17.28 -9.60
N GLN A 47 -9.50 -17.60 -9.23
CA GLN A 47 -10.70 -16.97 -9.78
C GLN A 47 -10.99 -15.63 -9.14
N CYS A 48 -10.97 -15.57 -7.82
CA CYS A 48 -11.36 -14.43 -7.03
C CYS A 48 -10.50 -14.28 -5.78
N LEU A 49 -10.37 -13.03 -5.32
CA LEU A 49 -9.77 -12.68 -4.04
C LEU A 49 -10.66 -11.69 -3.29
N PHE A 50 -10.85 -11.92 -2.01
CA PHE A 50 -11.59 -11.03 -1.11
C PHE A 50 -10.71 -10.61 0.05
N VAL A 51 -10.75 -9.33 0.40
CA VAL A 51 -10.06 -8.74 1.56
C VAL A 51 -11.12 -8.22 2.53
N ALA A 52 -11.15 -8.71 3.75
CA ALA A 52 -12.22 -8.40 4.72
C ALA A 52 -13.63 -8.59 4.15
N GLY A 53 -13.83 -9.61 3.32
CA GLY A 53 -15.11 -9.91 2.65
C GLY A 53 -15.45 -9.01 1.46
N ARG A 54 -14.60 -8.06 1.07
CA ARG A 54 -14.78 -7.21 -0.11
C ARG A 54 -13.98 -7.76 -1.29
N PRO A 55 -14.55 -7.82 -2.50
CA PRO A 55 -13.84 -8.31 -3.67
C PRO A 55 -12.69 -7.36 -4.03
N ALA A 56 -11.53 -7.94 -4.29
CA ALA A 56 -10.35 -7.23 -4.74
C ALA A 56 -10.25 -7.28 -6.27
N ASP A 57 -9.92 -6.16 -6.86
CA ASP A 57 -9.57 -6.11 -8.28
C ASP A 57 -8.14 -6.61 -8.55
N SER A 58 -7.74 -6.67 -9.80
CA SER A 58 -6.46 -7.23 -10.24
C SER A 58 -5.23 -6.58 -9.60
N LEU A 59 -5.24 -5.26 -9.37
CA LEU A 59 -4.12 -4.55 -8.77
C LEU A 59 -3.98 -4.88 -7.28
N VAL A 60 -5.09 -4.78 -6.53
CA VAL A 60 -5.14 -5.10 -5.10
C VAL A 60 -4.87 -6.59 -4.87
N ALA A 61 -5.50 -7.46 -5.66
CA ALA A 61 -5.31 -8.90 -5.53
C ALA A 61 -3.84 -9.31 -5.70
N ARG A 62 -3.15 -8.75 -6.71
CA ARG A 62 -1.72 -9.01 -6.91
C ARG A 62 -0.88 -8.55 -5.73
N SER A 63 -1.13 -7.35 -5.24
CA SER A 63 -0.42 -6.81 -4.08
C SER A 63 -0.63 -7.65 -2.82
N ILE A 64 -1.86 -8.12 -2.59
CA ILE A 64 -2.18 -9.00 -1.46
C ILE A 64 -1.50 -10.36 -1.60
N VAL A 65 -1.54 -10.99 -2.79
CA VAL A 65 -0.85 -12.29 -2.98
C VAL A 65 0.66 -12.14 -2.78
N THR A 66 1.28 -11.06 -3.28
CA THR A 66 2.71 -10.78 -3.04
C THR A 66 3.00 -10.64 -1.55
N LEU A 67 2.18 -9.91 -0.80
CA LEU A 67 2.30 -9.78 0.65
C LEU A 67 2.20 -11.14 1.35
N LEU A 68 1.21 -11.96 0.98
CA LEU A 68 1.00 -13.28 1.57
C LEU A 68 2.18 -14.23 1.30
N MET A 69 2.81 -14.12 0.13
CA MET A 69 4.01 -14.90 -0.21
C MET A 69 5.19 -14.58 0.70
N GLY A 70 5.34 -13.33 1.13
CA GLY A 70 6.37 -12.89 2.09
C GLY A 70 5.99 -13.09 3.55
N SER A 71 4.73 -13.46 3.84
CA SER A 71 4.25 -13.57 5.21
C SER A 71 4.69 -14.86 5.87
N THR A 72 5.39 -14.74 7.00
CA THR A 72 5.78 -15.86 7.86
C THR A 72 4.86 -16.05 9.06
N ARG A 73 3.90 -15.14 9.27
CA ARG A 73 2.91 -15.17 10.35
C ARG A 73 1.51 -15.19 9.78
N GLY A 74 0.66 -15.98 10.39
CA GLY A 74 -0.73 -16.14 10.00
C GLY A 74 -1.14 -17.61 10.01
N SER A 75 -2.43 -17.82 9.95
CA SER A 75 -3.05 -19.15 9.88
C SER A 75 -3.83 -19.25 8.60
N PHE A 76 -3.98 -20.47 8.10
CA PHE A 76 -4.81 -20.72 6.92
C PHE A 76 -5.76 -21.89 7.14
N GLU A 77 -6.85 -21.84 6.40
CA GLU A 77 -7.83 -22.91 6.25
C GLU A 77 -8.19 -23.06 4.78
N PHE A 78 -8.05 -24.26 4.24
CA PHE A 78 -8.53 -24.57 2.90
C PHE A 78 -9.74 -25.50 2.99
N VAL A 79 -10.84 -25.10 2.35
CA VAL A 79 -12.09 -25.84 2.28
C VAL A 79 -12.31 -26.29 0.83
N PRO A 80 -12.05 -27.57 0.50
CA PRO A 80 -12.28 -28.10 -0.84
C PRO A 80 -13.76 -28.04 -1.21
N GLY A 81 -14.07 -27.71 -2.46
CA GLY A 81 -15.43 -27.63 -2.97
C GLY A 81 -16.28 -26.52 -2.35
N ALA A 82 -15.67 -25.58 -1.65
CA ALA A 82 -16.41 -24.44 -1.11
C ALA A 82 -17.11 -23.67 -2.23
N PRO A 83 -18.39 -23.30 -2.05
CA PRO A 83 -19.13 -22.57 -3.07
C PRO A 83 -18.48 -21.20 -3.31
N GLU A 84 -18.28 -20.90 -4.57
CA GLU A 84 -17.77 -19.61 -4.99
C GLU A 84 -18.76 -18.50 -4.63
N ARG A 85 -18.27 -17.44 -4.00
CA ARG A 85 -19.04 -16.21 -3.81
C ARG A 85 -19.14 -15.48 -5.14
N HIS A 86 -20.22 -14.72 -5.33
CA HIS A 86 -20.33 -13.83 -6.49
C HIS A 86 -19.08 -12.96 -6.62
N CYS A 87 -18.38 -13.11 -7.73
CA CYS A 87 -17.12 -12.46 -8.01
C CYS A 87 -17.30 -11.38 -9.09
N PRO A 88 -17.38 -10.10 -8.73
CA PRO A 88 -17.53 -9.04 -9.71
C PRO A 88 -16.23 -8.77 -10.50
N HIS A 89 -15.10 -9.26 -10.03
CA HIS A 89 -13.78 -9.09 -10.64
C HIS A 89 -13.12 -10.46 -10.82
N LEU A 90 -13.43 -11.15 -11.91
CA LEU A 90 -12.75 -12.39 -12.25
C LEU A 90 -11.28 -12.11 -12.57
N LEU A 91 -10.39 -12.84 -11.92
CA LEU A 91 -8.95 -12.73 -12.11
C LEU A 91 -8.47 -13.72 -13.15
N ASP A 92 -8.94 -14.97 -13.10
CA ASP A 92 -8.60 -16.09 -13.98
C ASP A 92 -7.09 -16.28 -14.15
N TRP A 93 -6.35 -16.17 -13.04
CA TRP A 93 -4.89 -16.28 -13.08
C TRP A 93 -4.42 -17.71 -12.91
N PRO A 94 -3.69 -18.27 -13.89
CA PRO A 94 -3.00 -19.55 -13.72
C PRO A 94 -2.02 -19.48 -12.54
N LEU A 95 -2.13 -20.42 -11.61
CA LEU A 95 -1.35 -20.39 -10.36
C LEU A 95 0.16 -20.47 -10.59
N ASP A 96 0.60 -21.23 -11.60
CA ASP A 96 2.01 -21.34 -11.99
C ASP A 96 2.59 -19.98 -12.42
N ARG A 97 1.88 -19.24 -13.28
CA ARG A 97 2.29 -17.91 -13.73
C ARG A 97 2.20 -16.87 -12.64
N LEU A 98 1.18 -16.99 -11.79
CA LEU A 98 1.01 -16.12 -10.63
C LEU A 98 2.23 -16.24 -9.70
N LEU A 99 2.64 -17.47 -9.35
CA LEU A 99 3.77 -17.73 -8.48
C LEU A 99 5.06 -17.09 -9.01
N ILE A 100 5.41 -17.34 -10.27
CA ILE A 100 6.62 -16.76 -10.89
C ILE A 100 6.58 -15.23 -10.82
N THR A 101 5.44 -14.64 -11.16
CA THR A 101 5.29 -13.19 -11.18
C THR A 101 5.41 -12.58 -9.78
N VAL A 102 4.80 -13.20 -8.78
CA VAL A 102 4.74 -12.69 -7.42
C VAL A 102 6.10 -12.82 -6.73
N VAL A 103 6.80 -13.96 -6.90
CA VAL A 103 8.15 -14.16 -6.36
C VAL A 103 9.10 -13.10 -6.92
N SER A 104 9.08 -12.87 -8.24
CA SER A 104 9.93 -11.84 -8.86
C SER A 104 9.67 -10.43 -8.31
N VAL A 105 8.41 -10.07 -8.05
CA VAL A 105 8.09 -8.76 -7.43
C VAL A 105 8.54 -8.71 -5.98
N GLN A 106 8.38 -9.79 -5.23
CA GLN A 106 8.79 -9.86 -3.84
C GLN A 106 10.31 -9.72 -3.70
N ASP A 107 11.08 -10.42 -4.51
CA ASP A 107 12.54 -10.32 -4.52
C ASP A 107 12.99 -8.88 -4.83
N GLU A 108 12.39 -8.25 -5.84
CA GLU A 108 12.67 -6.85 -6.18
C GLU A 108 12.30 -5.90 -5.03
N MET A 109 11.17 -6.11 -4.36
CA MET A 109 10.76 -5.30 -3.21
C MET A 109 11.73 -5.45 -2.03
N GLN A 110 12.22 -6.65 -1.75
CA GLN A 110 13.22 -6.89 -0.70
C GLN A 110 14.54 -6.18 -1.00
N GLU A 111 15.03 -6.25 -2.24
CA GLU A 111 16.24 -5.52 -2.66
C GLU A 111 16.08 -4.00 -2.52
N LEU A 112 14.87 -3.50 -2.73
CA LEU A 112 14.55 -2.07 -2.70
C LEU A 112 14.12 -1.57 -1.32
N GLU A 113 13.90 -2.41 -0.32
CA GLU A 113 13.31 -2.06 0.98
C GLU A 113 13.93 -0.79 1.59
N ARG A 114 15.27 -0.70 1.63
CA ARG A 114 15.99 0.45 2.17
C ARG A 114 15.94 1.71 1.30
N ARG A 115 15.46 1.58 0.07
CA ARG A 115 15.39 2.65 -0.93
C ARG A 115 13.96 3.15 -1.17
N LEU A 116 12.98 2.46 -0.60
CA LEU A 116 11.59 2.86 -0.71
C LEU A 116 11.38 4.24 -0.06
N PRO A 117 10.50 5.07 -0.63
CA PRO A 117 10.23 6.38 -0.08
C PRO A 117 9.52 6.25 1.29
N HIS A 118 9.73 7.25 2.18
CA HIS A 118 8.98 7.32 3.42
C HIS A 118 7.47 7.36 3.12
N PRO A 119 6.61 6.69 3.92
CA PRO A 119 5.16 6.63 3.71
C PRO A 119 4.48 7.98 3.46
N ASP A 120 4.91 9.02 4.17
CA ASP A 120 4.34 10.36 4.11
C ASP A 120 5.00 11.28 3.08
N THR A 121 5.98 10.78 2.31
CA THR A 121 6.57 11.57 1.23
C THR A 121 5.52 11.89 0.18
N ILE A 122 5.25 13.17 -0.04
CA ILE A 122 4.31 13.60 -1.06
C ILE A 122 4.99 13.57 -2.43
N PHE A 123 4.35 12.91 -3.38
CA PHE A 123 4.75 12.87 -4.78
C PHE A 123 3.78 13.66 -5.63
N ARG A 124 4.29 14.33 -6.66
CA ARG A 124 3.48 14.96 -7.71
C ARG A 124 3.85 14.42 -9.08
N MET A 125 2.86 14.35 -9.95
CA MET A 125 3.02 14.08 -11.35
C MET A 125 3.86 15.16 -12.03
N ILE A 126 4.78 14.76 -12.90
CA ILE A 126 5.60 15.66 -13.74
C ILE A 126 5.42 15.40 -15.23
N ARG A 127 4.95 14.19 -15.58
CA ARG A 127 4.61 13.81 -16.95
C ARG A 127 3.33 13.00 -16.93
N ASP A 128 2.45 13.27 -17.88
CA ASP A 128 1.20 12.52 -18.07
C ASP A 128 1.40 11.51 -19.21
N GLU A 129 2.32 10.56 -18.98
CA GLU A 129 2.62 9.48 -19.91
C GLU A 129 2.27 8.15 -19.28
N MET A 130 1.73 7.21 -20.08
CA MET A 130 1.41 5.87 -19.60
C MET A 130 2.69 5.05 -19.44
N PRO A 131 2.95 4.45 -18.28
CA PRO A 131 4.06 3.53 -18.12
C PRO A 131 3.95 2.32 -19.06
N GLU A 132 5.09 1.86 -19.60
CA GLU A 132 5.14 0.66 -20.45
C GLU A 132 4.84 -0.63 -19.66
N ASP A 133 5.28 -0.71 -18.41
CA ASP A 133 4.93 -1.84 -17.53
C ASP A 133 3.43 -1.81 -17.22
N ARG A 134 2.71 -2.86 -17.65
CA ARG A 134 1.26 -2.99 -17.47
C ARG A 134 0.84 -2.90 -15.99
N ARG A 135 1.64 -3.45 -15.07
CA ARG A 135 1.35 -3.41 -13.62
C ARG A 135 1.45 -1.99 -13.10
N LEU A 136 2.46 -1.26 -13.54
CA LEU A 136 2.66 0.14 -13.20
C LEU A 136 1.58 1.01 -13.84
N ALA A 137 1.14 0.68 -15.05
CA ALA A 137 0.05 1.35 -15.74
C ALA A 137 -1.30 1.23 -14.99
N ASP A 138 -1.60 0.06 -14.42
CA ASP A 138 -2.83 -0.14 -13.64
C ASP A 138 -2.83 0.70 -12.34
N PHE A 139 -1.70 0.80 -11.67
CA PHE A 139 -1.53 1.68 -10.52
C PHE A 139 -1.60 3.16 -10.94
N TRP A 140 -0.91 3.54 -12.02
CA TRP A 140 -0.88 4.89 -12.56
C TRP A 140 -2.27 5.44 -12.83
N LYS A 141 -3.11 4.71 -13.58
CA LYS A 141 -4.50 5.11 -13.90
C LYS A 141 -5.32 5.49 -12.68
N ARG A 142 -5.09 4.83 -11.54
CA ARG A 142 -5.83 5.08 -10.30
C ARG A 142 -5.21 6.18 -9.45
N ALA A 143 -3.88 6.32 -9.53
CA ALA A 143 -3.13 7.27 -8.74
C ALA A 143 -3.07 8.66 -9.40
N GLN A 144 -3.20 8.74 -10.72
CA GLN A 144 -2.95 9.91 -11.55
C GLN A 144 -3.62 11.19 -11.03
N GLU A 145 -4.94 11.15 -10.81
CA GLU A 145 -5.69 12.30 -10.31
C GLU A 145 -5.15 12.82 -8.95
N ARG A 146 -4.74 11.90 -8.09
CA ARG A 146 -4.20 12.24 -6.78
C ARG A 146 -2.77 12.73 -6.85
N LEU A 147 -1.97 12.14 -7.73
CA LEU A 147 -0.59 12.56 -7.96
C LEU A 147 -0.51 13.94 -8.61
N ASP A 148 -1.51 14.35 -9.38
CA ASP A 148 -1.61 15.72 -9.88
C ASP A 148 -1.77 16.73 -8.74
N ALA A 149 -2.64 16.45 -7.80
CA ALA A 149 -2.82 17.27 -6.59
C ALA A 149 -1.64 17.14 -5.59
N GLY A 150 -0.95 16.02 -5.60
CA GLY A 150 0.08 15.60 -4.67
C GLY A 150 -0.46 14.60 -3.66
N ALA A 151 0.11 13.39 -3.65
CA ALA A 151 -0.29 12.29 -2.77
C ALA A 151 0.91 11.55 -2.19
N SER A 152 0.73 10.98 -0.99
CA SER A 152 1.70 10.11 -0.34
C SER A 152 1.39 8.63 -0.56
N ALA A 153 2.38 7.75 -0.30
CA ALA A 153 2.16 6.31 -0.33
C ALA A 153 1.08 5.88 0.66
N GLN A 154 1.07 6.46 1.86
CA GLN A 154 0.08 6.19 2.89
C GLN A 154 -1.35 6.52 2.43
N GLU A 155 -1.54 7.67 1.78
CA GLU A 155 -2.84 8.07 1.24
C GLU A 155 -3.31 7.13 0.12
N LEU A 156 -2.43 6.82 -0.84
CA LEU A 156 -2.75 5.95 -1.96
C LEU A 156 -3.06 4.52 -1.51
N ALA A 157 -2.24 3.96 -0.60
CA ALA A 157 -2.46 2.64 -0.02
C ALA A 157 -3.84 2.53 0.65
N SER A 158 -4.16 3.48 1.52
CA SER A 158 -5.44 3.52 2.23
C SER A 158 -6.64 3.63 1.26
N ARG A 159 -6.55 4.49 0.25
CA ARG A 159 -7.62 4.72 -0.71
C ARG A 159 -7.85 3.54 -1.66
N MET A 160 -6.77 2.87 -2.07
CA MET A 160 -6.86 1.73 -2.98
C MET A 160 -7.08 0.40 -2.25
N GLY A 161 -6.96 0.38 -0.92
CA GLY A 161 -7.06 -0.84 -0.12
C GLY A 161 -5.93 -1.83 -0.37
N MET A 162 -4.72 -1.32 -0.68
CA MET A 162 -3.53 -2.13 -0.93
C MET A 162 -2.50 -1.99 0.21
N PRO A 163 -1.57 -2.95 0.36
CA PRO A 163 -0.48 -2.82 1.34
C PRO A 163 0.37 -1.57 1.09
N LEU A 164 0.82 -0.94 2.18
CA LEU A 164 1.59 0.29 2.13
C LEU A 164 2.90 0.13 1.35
N GLU A 165 3.60 -0.96 1.59
CA GLU A 165 4.88 -1.29 0.95
C GLU A 165 4.73 -1.37 -0.58
N HIS A 166 3.59 -1.84 -1.06
CA HIS A 166 3.30 -1.89 -2.50
C HIS A 166 3.05 -0.50 -3.08
N ALA A 167 2.34 0.38 -2.36
CA ALA A 167 2.17 1.76 -2.80
C ALA A 167 3.53 2.50 -2.83
N GLN A 168 4.41 2.27 -1.84
CA GLN A 168 5.77 2.80 -1.83
C GLN A 168 6.59 2.28 -3.02
N TYR A 169 6.51 0.96 -3.29
CA TYR A 169 7.18 0.33 -4.42
C TYR A 169 6.71 0.92 -5.77
N TYR A 170 5.40 1.05 -5.98
CA TYR A 170 4.89 1.65 -7.22
C TYR A 170 5.30 3.12 -7.37
N LEU A 171 5.28 3.93 -6.31
CA LEU A 171 5.76 5.31 -6.35
C LEU A 171 7.27 5.38 -6.64
N PHE A 172 8.06 4.45 -6.10
CA PHE A 172 9.47 4.34 -6.41
C PHE A 172 9.70 4.03 -7.90
N LYS A 173 8.96 3.07 -8.48
CA LYS A 173 9.03 2.72 -9.90
C LYS A 173 8.58 3.88 -10.80
N LEU A 174 7.50 4.57 -10.46
CA LEU A 174 7.05 5.78 -11.18
C LEU A 174 8.10 6.89 -11.15
N ARG A 175 8.78 7.06 -10.02
CA ARG A 175 9.89 8.01 -9.91
C ARG A 175 11.08 7.60 -10.79
N GLN A 176 11.43 6.31 -10.83
CA GLN A 176 12.49 5.81 -11.73
C GLN A 176 12.14 6.04 -13.21
N ALA A 177 10.85 5.86 -13.56
CA ALA A 177 10.35 6.15 -14.91
C ALA A 177 10.25 7.66 -15.21
N GLY A 178 10.54 8.54 -14.24
CA GLY A 178 10.49 9.99 -14.44
C GLY A 178 9.06 10.56 -14.56
N LEU A 179 8.06 9.84 -14.07
CA LEU A 179 6.64 10.26 -14.15
C LEU A 179 6.21 11.07 -12.93
N VAL A 180 6.85 10.83 -11.76
CA VAL A 180 6.56 11.54 -10.52
C VAL A 180 7.84 12.04 -9.86
N MET A 181 7.73 13.07 -9.06
CA MET A 181 8.82 13.57 -8.21
C MET A 181 8.34 13.83 -6.78
N PRO A 182 9.23 13.63 -5.77
CA PRO A 182 8.91 14.03 -4.41
C PRO A 182 8.84 15.55 -4.34
N VAL A 183 7.75 16.04 -3.74
CA VAL A 183 7.63 17.45 -3.40
C VAL A 183 8.49 17.68 -2.17
N ARG A 184 9.59 18.43 -2.32
CA ARG A 184 10.34 18.88 -1.14
C ARG A 184 9.37 19.65 -0.26
N ALA A 185 9.22 19.22 0.99
CA ALA A 185 8.47 19.97 1.99
C ALA A 185 9.13 21.36 2.10
N ARG A 186 8.66 22.29 1.29
CA ARG A 186 9.08 23.68 1.35
C ARG A 186 8.41 24.25 2.59
N ALA A 187 9.11 23.96 3.71
CA ALA A 187 8.95 24.73 4.94
C ALA A 187 7.51 25.11 5.34
N GLN A 188 6.77 24.17 5.87
CA GLN A 188 5.75 24.47 6.88
C GLN A 188 6.38 25.17 8.12
N ARG A 189 7.67 25.52 8.02
CA ARG A 189 8.43 26.34 9.01
C ARG A 189 8.04 27.81 9.04
N ARG A 190 7.17 28.32 8.15
CA ARG A 190 6.83 29.76 8.12
C ARG A 190 5.61 30.18 8.93
N SER A 191 4.77 29.29 9.44
CA SER A 191 3.60 29.72 10.22
C SER A 191 3.73 29.56 11.75
N MET A 192 4.65 28.74 12.26
CA MET A 192 4.85 28.63 13.73
C MET A 192 5.90 29.59 14.30
N GLY A 193 6.83 30.11 13.49
CA GLY A 193 7.87 31.00 13.95
C GLY A 193 7.44 32.46 14.08
N SER A 194 6.46 32.92 13.28
CA SER A 194 6.07 34.34 13.30
C SER A 194 5.16 34.72 14.48
N SER A 195 4.35 33.80 14.97
CA SER A 195 3.42 34.10 16.07
C SER A 195 4.09 34.10 17.44
N VAL A 196 5.14 33.30 17.66
CA VAL A 196 5.88 33.27 18.93
C VAL A 196 6.86 34.45 19.01
N ALA A 197 7.55 34.77 17.92
CA ALA A 197 8.44 35.92 17.85
C ALA A 197 7.67 37.25 17.95
N ALA A 198 6.50 37.36 17.31
CA ALA A 198 5.65 38.57 17.45
C ALA A 198 5.13 38.75 18.87
N ARG A 199 4.69 37.69 19.56
CA ARG A 199 4.25 37.73 20.95
C ARG A 199 5.39 38.06 21.92
N LEU A 200 6.61 37.59 21.67
CA LEU A 200 7.79 37.95 22.47
C LEU A 200 8.20 39.41 22.26
N ILE A 201 8.13 39.92 21.05
CA ILE A 201 8.45 41.35 20.77
C ILE A 201 7.40 42.27 21.39
N ASP A 202 6.12 41.93 21.35
CA ASP A 202 5.06 42.72 21.96
C ASP A 202 5.16 42.69 23.51
N SER A 203 5.51 41.57 24.11
CA SER A 203 5.71 41.51 25.56
C SER A 203 6.95 42.26 26.04
N LEU A 204 8.00 42.32 25.22
CA LEU A 204 9.19 43.14 25.48
C LEU A 204 8.89 44.63 25.31
N LYS A 205 8.13 45.04 24.30
CA LYS A 205 7.71 46.45 24.13
C LYS A 205 6.87 46.94 25.30
N GLN A 206 5.94 46.16 25.81
CA GLN A 206 5.14 46.53 26.98
C GLN A 206 5.97 46.66 28.25
N ARG A 207 7.02 45.86 28.45
CA ARG A 207 7.90 45.95 29.62
C ARG A 207 8.89 47.10 29.56
N PHE A 208 9.36 47.54 28.39
CA PHE A 208 10.39 48.55 28.26
C PHE A 208 9.84 49.95 27.94
N PHE A 209 8.63 50.09 27.43
CA PHE A 209 8.05 51.38 27.05
C PHE A 209 6.80 51.78 27.84
N GLY A 210 6.28 50.91 28.73
CA GLY A 210 5.14 51.21 29.61
C GLY A 210 5.46 51.99 30.88
N GLY A 211 6.72 52.43 31.08
CA GLY A 211 7.20 53.03 32.32
C GLY A 211 7.53 54.53 32.27
N ARG A 212 6.94 55.31 31.33
CA ARG A 212 7.12 56.77 31.33
C ARG A 212 5.81 57.52 31.20
N GLN A 213 5.05 57.55 32.26
CA GLN A 213 4.09 58.66 32.53
C GLN A 213 3.68 58.61 34.01
N ALA A 214 4.40 59.31 34.83
CA ALA A 214 3.92 59.86 36.10
C ALA A 214 5.06 60.63 36.79
N TRP A 215 5.39 61.83 36.33
CA TRP A 215 5.96 62.88 37.12
C TRP A 215 5.65 64.24 36.44
N ASN A 216 4.51 64.82 36.78
CA ASN A 216 4.25 66.25 36.75
C ASN A 216 2.96 66.48 37.55
N HIS A 217 3.11 66.79 38.77
CA HIS A 217 2.54 67.91 39.56
C HIS A 217 2.97 67.74 41.03
#